data_ae949ead9617caafadceb013c7a70961
#
_entry.id   ae949ead9617caafadceb013c7a70961
#
_cell.length_a   1.000
_cell.length_b   1.000
_cell.length_c   1.000
_cell.angle_alpha   90.00
_cell.angle_beta   90.00
_cell.angle_gamma   90.00
#
_symmetry.space_group_name_H-M   'P 1'
#
loop_
_entity.id
_entity.type
_entity.pdbx_description
1 polymer ?
#
loop_
_entity_poly.entity_id
_entity_poly.type
_entity_poly.pdbx_seq_one_letter_code
_entity_poly.pdbx_strand_id
1 'polypeptide(L)'
;MNKIAKGISKHFSLIIVLTFFALIFASITFINHYNFRTFGWDLGINQNAIYDYAHFRWNDCMIMQPQFTNVLSDHFSLYPILVSPFYWIFGTWTMLLFQFLAILFGGFGIYRYIQELTKHNTISIIAVAHFFSFYGIYSALSFDYHDNVVATMFVPWFLLYFEQKNWKKTILFFVLILIAKENMALWAVFLGFGLAFKSLFQKDRKTTIIGIYFAIAALIYFLLVIKVIIPSLATPGREYLHNSFNALGGNFGEVLINIFKHPLKTVELLFTNHSGDPMYDGIKAETYFAILLAGGIALFLAPEYFIMLIPIIAQKVFNDIPIRWGIRDHYSIEFAPIVIIALYTVIHRMKKWKVELAYASLAVCIFSTISIMDHRVSEYYKRDNTRFYSLEHWNRDFSVNEVHFLLKKIPANAKVSAQSALIPHLSFRDIIYHYPHVDNAEYIALLLKDTNKYPQDEASYNQAISDFLASGEWKIFVKTDALLILKKSTNKNPTSIKIK
;
A
#
# COMPACT_ATOMS: atom_id res chain seq x y z
N MET A 1 -4.46 26.05 36.09
CA MET A 1 -4.74 24.60 36.08
C MET A 1 -6.07 24.19 35.46
N ASN A 2 -7.19 24.91 35.65
CA ASN A 2 -8.52 24.50 35.14
C ASN A 2 -8.74 24.48 33.61
N LYS A 3 -8.02 25.28 32.80
CA LYS A 3 -8.21 25.28 31.33
C LYS A 3 -7.49 24.09 30.66
N ILE A 4 -6.31 23.70 31.16
CA ILE A 4 -5.54 22.56 30.65
C ILE A 4 -6.24 21.23 31.00
N ALA A 5 -6.71 21.10 32.26
CA ALA A 5 -7.45 19.92 32.70
C ALA A 5 -8.81 19.74 31.94
N LYS A 6 -9.54 20.83 31.67
CA LYS A 6 -10.74 20.77 30.80
C LYS A 6 -10.41 20.44 29.33
N GLY A 7 -9.28 20.91 28.83
CA GLY A 7 -8.82 20.57 27.48
C GLY A 7 -8.47 19.07 27.37
N ILE A 8 -7.74 18.52 28.33
CA ILE A 8 -7.38 17.08 28.38
C ILE A 8 -8.64 16.22 28.50
N SER A 9 -9.59 16.58 29.39
CA SER A 9 -10.85 15.86 29.54
C SER A 9 -11.67 15.83 28.23
N LYS A 10 -11.66 16.90 27.44
CA LYS A 10 -12.42 16.99 26.18
C LYS A 10 -11.88 16.07 25.09
N HIS A 11 -10.56 15.81 25.08
CA HIS A 11 -9.91 14.99 24.06
C HIS A 11 -9.50 13.59 24.56
N PHE A 12 -9.78 13.29 25.83
CA PHE A 12 -9.36 12.04 26.47
C PHE A 12 -9.86 10.80 25.71
N SER A 13 -11.15 10.78 25.36
CA SER A 13 -11.73 9.67 24.60
C SER A 13 -11.11 9.51 23.21
N LEU A 14 -10.76 10.60 22.54
CA LEU A 14 -10.04 10.54 21.27
C LEU A 14 -8.64 9.95 21.44
N ILE A 15 -7.91 10.37 22.47
CA ILE A 15 -6.59 9.85 22.78
C ILE A 15 -6.65 8.34 23.05
N ILE A 16 -7.65 7.87 23.81
CA ILE A 16 -7.86 6.44 24.06
C ILE A 16 -8.05 5.68 22.74
N VAL A 17 -8.95 6.15 21.86
CA VAL A 17 -9.20 5.49 20.57
C VAL A 17 -7.95 5.47 19.71
N LEU A 18 -7.24 6.60 19.59
CA LEU A 18 -5.98 6.67 18.82
C LEU A 18 -4.92 5.72 19.37
N THR A 19 -4.74 5.68 20.69
CA THR A 19 -3.75 4.80 21.35
C THR A 19 -4.12 3.33 21.17
N PHE A 20 -5.39 2.97 21.35
CA PHE A 20 -5.87 1.60 21.17
C PHE A 20 -5.57 1.07 19.76
N PHE A 21 -5.96 1.82 18.73
CA PHE A 21 -5.70 1.42 17.35
C PHE A 21 -4.21 1.50 16.99
N ALA A 22 -3.46 2.46 17.56
CA ALA A 22 -2.02 2.54 17.36
C ALA A 22 -1.31 1.27 17.86
N LEU A 23 -1.71 0.72 19.01
CA LEU A 23 -1.16 -0.54 19.52
C LEU A 23 -1.48 -1.73 18.59
N ILE A 24 -2.73 -1.81 18.10
CA ILE A 24 -3.12 -2.84 17.13
C ILE A 24 -2.30 -2.71 15.83
N PHE A 25 -2.23 -1.52 15.26
CA PHE A 25 -1.53 -1.26 14.01
C PHE A 25 -0.02 -1.50 14.12
N ALA A 26 0.56 -1.10 15.25
CA ALA A 26 1.95 -1.37 15.56
C ALA A 26 2.21 -2.89 15.66
N SER A 27 1.30 -3.65 16.31
CA SER A 27 1.42 -5.09 16.41
C SER A 27 1.38 -5.77 15.03
N ILE A 28 0.56 -5.28 14.09
CA ILE A 28 0.50 -5.86 12.75
C ILE A 28 1.78 -5.51 11.95
N THR A 29 2.07 -4.22 11.82
CA THR A 29 3.13 -3.78 10.91
C THR A 29 4.53 -4.18 11.39
N PHE A 30 4.82 -3.95 12.68
CA PHE A 30 6.19 -4.18 13.18
C PHE A 30 6.47 -5.64 13.49
N ILE A 31 5.48 -6.42 13.95
CA ILE A 31 5.66 -7.86 14.15
C ILE A 31 5.83 -8.58 12.81
N ASN A 32 5.08 -8.20 11.76
CA ASN A 32 5.29 -8.79 10.44
C ASN A 32 6.70 -8.52 9.91
N HIS A 33 7.20 -7.30 10.02
CA HIS A 33 8.58 -6.99 9.61
C HIS A 33 9.59 -7.78 10.45
N TYR A 34 9.48 -7.73 11.77
CA TYR A 34 10.37 -8.47 12.67
C TYR A 34 10.40 -9.97 12.36
N ASN A 35 9.24 -10.55 12.01
CA ASN A 35 9.06 -11.97 11.70
C ASN A 35 9.37 -12.35 10.24
N PHE A 36 10.08 -11.52 9.48
CA PHE A 36 10.40 -11.76 8.07
C PHE A 36 9.17 -12.04 7.19
N ARG A 37 8.10 -11.26 7.38
CA ARG A 37 6.87 -11.32 6.59
C ARG A 37 6.70 -10.09 5.68
N THR A 38 7.76 -9.33 5.46
CA THR A 38 7.85 -8.21 4.51
C THR A 38 8.71 -8.62 3.31
N PHE A 39 8.56 -7.96 2.15
CA PHE A 39 9.07 -8.48 0.91
C PHE A 39 9.95 -7.51 0.15
N GLY A 40 10.81 -8.07 -0.72
CA GLY A 40 11.78 -7.31 -1.49
C GLY A 40 11.17 -6.38 -2.51
N TRP A 41 10.10 -6.81 -3.18
CA TRP A 41 9.50 -6.06 -4.30
C TRP A 41 8.71 -4.81 -3.90
N ASP A 42 8.34 -4.69 -2.65
CA ASP A 42 7.63 -3.52 -2.13
C ASP A 42 8.50 -2.78 -1.11
N LEU A 43 8.60 -3.28 0.12
CA LEU A 43 9.39 -2.62 1.16
C LEU A 43 10.88 -2.55 0.81
N GLY A 44 11.45 -3.64 0.28
CA GLY A 44 12.88 -3.71 -0.05
C GLY A 44 13.32 -2.68 -1.09
N ILE A 45 12.53 -2.49 -2.16
CA ILE A 45 12.77 -1.48 -3.20
C ILE A 45 12.76 -0.08 -2.59
N ASN A 46 11.72 0.25 -1.81
CA ASN A 46 11.59 1.55 -1.17
C ASN A 46 12.72 1.81 -0.15
N GLN A 47 13.15 0.79 0.59
CA GLN A 47 14.27 0.91 1.52
C GLN A 47 15.60 1.11 0.81
N ASN A 48 15.86 0.41 -0.29
CA ASN A 48 17.05 0.62 -1.11
C ASN A 48 17.04 2.04 -1.70
N ALA A 49 15.88 2.52 -2.13
CA ALA A 49 15.73 3.89 -2.61
C ALA A 49 16.04 4.94 -1.53
N ILE A 50 15.48 4.82 -0.30
CA ILE A 50 15.79 5.80 0.77
C ILE A 50 17.26 5.76 1.20
N TYR A 51 17.91 4.59 1.12
CA TYR A 51 19.34 4.46 1.37
C TYR A 51 20.15 5.30 0.39
N ASP A 52 19.89 5.18 -0.91
CA ASP A 52 20.60 5.96 -1.93
C ASP A 52 20.31 7.45 -1.81
N TYR A 53 19.05 7.85 -1.66
CA TYR A 53 18.66 9.25 -1.51
C TYR A 53 19.26 9.90 -0.26
N ALA A 54 19.37 9.16 0.86
CA ALA A 54 20.05 9.64 2.07
C ALA A 54 21.56 9.85 1.87
N HIS A 55 22.15 9.21 0.86
CA HIS A 55 23.55 9.40 0.44
C HIS A 55 23.67 10.34 -0.78
N PHE A 56 22.61 11.07 -1.14
CA PHE A 56 22.58 11.97 -2.31
C PHE A 56 22.90 11.26 -3.63
N ARG A 57 22.49 10.00 -3.75
CA ARG A 57 22.65 9.20 -4.95
C ARG A 57 21.31 8.99 -5.64
N TRP A 58 21.36 8.82 -6.96
CA TRP A 58 20.22 8.39 -7.74
C TRP A 58 20.03 6.89 -7.53
N ASN A 59 18.78 6.43 -7.38
CA ASN A 59 18.54 5.02 -7.16
C ASN A 59 18.33 4.27 -8.47
N ASP A 60 19.24 3.32 -8.74
CA ASP A 60 19.11 2.30 -9.78
C ASP A 60 18.90 0.94 -9.11
N CYS A 61 17.65 0.57 -8.93
CA CYS A 61 17.27 -0.61 -8.16
C CYS A 61 17.59 -1.92 -8.89
N MET A 62 18.36 -2.80 -8.24
CA MET A 62 18.69 -4.14 -8.73
C MET A 62 17.75 -5.23 -8.24
N ILE A 63 16.83 -4.89 -7.34
CA ILE A 63 15.81 -5.82 -6.82
C ILE A 63 14.77 -6.08 -7.91
N MET A 64 14.53 -5.10 -8.78
CA MET A 64 13.55 -5.15 -9.87
C MET A 64 14.11 -5.85 -11.11
N GLN A 65 14.38 -7.13 -11.03
CA GLN A 65 15.05 -7.95 -12.07
C GLN A 65 14.28 -8.04 -13.39
N PRO A 66 14.98 -8.30 -14.51
CA PRO A 66 16.43 -8.57 -14.68
C PRO A 66 17.28 -7.34 -14.98
N GLN A 67 16.71 -6.14 -15.07
CA GLN A 67 17.44 -4.94 -15.48
C GLN A 67 17.50 -3.90 -14.37
N PHE A 68 18.62 -3.19 -14.25
CA PHE A 68 18.71 -1.99 -13.44
C PHE A 68 17.64 -1.01 -13.84
N THR A 69 16.87 -0.57 -12.88
CA THR A 69 15.76 0.31 -13.13
C THR A 69 15.71 1.41 -12.09
N ASN A 70 15.67 2.65 -12.55
CA ASN A 70 15.36 3.76 -11.67
C ASN A 70 13.96 3.55 -11.06
N VAL A 71 13.88 3.54 -9.75
CA VAL A 71 12.63 3.30 -9.01
C VAL A 71 11.52 4.27 -9.40
N LEU A 72 11.88 5.53 -9.73
CA LEU A 72 10.92 6.54 -10.17
C LEU A 72 10.34 6.27 -11.58
N SER A 73 10.93 5.33 -12.34
CA SER A 73 10.37 4.91 -13.63
C SER A 73 9.36 3.78 -13.52
N ASP A 74 9.30 3.10 -12.38
CA ASP A 74 8.24 2.13 -12.08
C ASP A 74 7.00 2.84 -11.55
N HIS A 75 7.17 3.53 -10.44
CA HIS A 75 6.18 4.43 -9.86
C HIS A 75 6.84 5.76 -9.52
N PHE A 76 6.25 6.85 -10.01
CA PHE A 76 6.79 8.18 -9.71
C PHE A 76 6.35 8.65 -8.33
N SER A 77 7.11 8.23 -7.30
CA SER A 77 6.89 8.61 -5.91
C SER A 77 8.04 9.46 -5.38
N LEU A 78 7.71 10.63 -4.83
CA LEU A 78 8.69 11.49 -4.16
C LEU A 78 8.76 11.26 -2.64
N TYR A 79 7.93 10.38 -2.08
CA TYR A 79 7.94 10.10 -0.64
C TYR A 79 9.26 9.48 -0.17
N PRO A 80 9.86 8.50 -0.88
CA PRO A 80 11.17 7.99 -0.48
C PRO A 80 12.24 9.08 -0.38
N ILE A 81 12.22 10.07 -1.28
CA ILE A 81 13.15 11.22 -1.22
C ILE A 81 12.89 12.05 0.04
N LEU A 82 11.64 12.41 0.32
CA LEU A 82 11.27 13.23 1.48
C LEU A 82 11.57 12.55 2.82
N VAL A 83 11.47 11.23 2.86
CA VAL A 83 11.63 10.43 4.10
C VAL A 83 13.06 9.92 4.28
N SER A 84 13.88 9.95 3.24
CA SER A 84 15.24 9.42 3.26
C SER A 84 16.13 9.92 4.41
N PRO A 85 16.06 11.21 4.89
CA PRO A 85 16.88 11.63 6.02
C PRO A 85 16.60 10.85 7.32
N PHE A 86 15.41 10.31 7.49
CA PHE A 86 15.02 9.55 8.68
C PHE A 86 15.60 8.13 8.71
N TYR A 87 16.15 7.66 7.59
CA TYR A 87 16.87 6.40 7.51
C TYR A 87 17.99 6.31 8.56
N TRP A 88 18.72 7.41 8.79
CA TRP A 88 19.81 7.47 9.76
C TRP A 88 19.34 7.26 11.21
N ILE A 89 18.07 7.46 11.50
CA ILE A 89 17.49 7.33 12.84
C ILE A 89 16.80 5.97 13.00
N PHE A 90 15.96 5.58 12.04
CA PHE A 90 15.05 4.45 12.17
C PHE A 90 15.47 3.20 11.37
N GLY A 91 16.49 3.29 10.54
CA GLY A 91 16.98 2.15 9.75
C GLY A 91 15.87 1.51 8.91
N THR A 92 15.81 0.17 8.91
CA THR A 92 14.82 -0.62 8.15
C THR A 92 13.36 -0.39 8.55
N TRP A 93 13.09 0.30 9.65
CA TRP A 93 11.76 0.64 10.13
C TRP A 93 11.19 1.93 9.51
N THR A 94 12.01 2.72 8.83
CA THR A 94 11.68 4.09 8.38
C THR A 94 10.39 4.15 7.58
N MET A 95 10.27 3.36 6.51
CA MET A 95 9.10 3.41 5.63
C MET A 95 7.83 2.90 6.32
N LEU A 96 7.96 1.85 7.12
CA LEU A 96 6.83 1.29 7.90
C LEU A 96 6.36 2.27 8.98
N LEU A 97 7.29 2.94 9.66
CA LEU A 97 6.96 3.97 10.65
C LEU A 97 6.26 5.17 9.98
N PHE A 98 6.73 5.58 8.81
CA PHE A 98 6.10 6.66 8.04
C PHE A 98 4.66 6.31 7.67
N GLN A 99 4.39 5.12 7.14
CA GLN A 99 3.05 4.65 6.82
C GLN A 99 2.16 4.53 8.07
N PHE A 100 2.68 3.96 9.15
CA PHE A 100 1.98 3.83 10.42
C PHE A 100 1.53 5.19 10.97
N LEU A 101 2.43 6.17 10.99
CA LEU A 101 2.13 7.53 11.46
C LEU A 101 1.15 8.23 10.52
N ALA A 102 1.27 8.02 9.20
CA ALA A 102 0.32 8.57 8.23
C ALA A 102 -1.11 8.05 8.48
N ILE A 103 -1.28 6.75 8.78
CA ILE A 103 -2.61 6.18 9.08
C ILE A 103 -3.23 6.85 10.32
N LEU A 104 -2.45 7.00 11.39
CA LEU A 104 -2.94 7.70 12.60
C LEU A 104 -3.29 9.16 12.29
N PHE A 105 -2.47 9.83 11.48
CA PHE A 105 -2.71 11.21 11.04
C PHE A 105 -3.97 11.32 10.16
N GLY A 106 -4.22 10.33 9.28
CA GLY A 106 -5.46 10.23 8.50
C GLY A 106 -6.70 10.09 9.37
N GLY A 107 -6.64 9.23 10.40
CA GLY A 107 -7.71 9.10 11.39
C GLY A 107 -7.98 10.39 12.15
N PHE A 108 -6.94 11.14 12.52
CA PHE A 108 -7.11 12.48 13.09
C PHE A 108 -7.74 13.46 12.08
N GLY A 109 -7.44 13.32 10.78
CA GLY A 109 -8.11 14.05 9.70
C GLY A 109 -9.61 13.74 9.64
N ILE A 110 -10.00 12.47 9.75
CA ILE A 110 -11.41 12.05 9.85
C ILE A 110 -12.10 12.73 11.07
N TYR A 111 -11.46 12.68 12.26
CA TYR A 111 -12.00 13.37 13.44
C TYR A 111 -12.26 14.84 13.15
N ARG A 112 -11.28 15.54 12.59
CA ARG A 112 -11.37 16.98 12.31
C ARG A 112 -12.44 17.29 11.27
N TYR A 113 -12.54 16.47 10.21
CA TYR A 113 -13.57 16.63 9.18
C TYR A 113 -14.98 16.44 9.75
N ILE A 114 -15.22 15.34 10.47
CA ILE A 114 -16.54 15.03 11.02
C ILE A 114 -16.90 15.98 12.17
N GLN A 115 -15.93 16.44 12.95
CA GLN A 115 -16.15 17.47 13.98
C GLN A 115 -16.54 18.81 13.35
N GLU A 116 -15.94 19.17 12.23
CA GLU A 116 -16.32 20.37 11.49
C GLU A 116 -17.75 20.26 10.92
N LEU A 117 -18.05 19.11 10.33
CA LEU A 117 -19.35 18.82 9.73
C LEU A 117 -20.49 18.76 10.74
N THR A 118 -20.31 18.02 11.83
CA THR A 118 -21.40 17.68 12.77
C THR A 118 -21.45 18.55 14.01
N LYS A 119 -20.34 19.18 14.39
CA LYS A 119 -20.08 19.85 15.66
C LYS A 119 -20.37 18.96 16.88
N HIS A 120 -20.32 17.63 16.70
CA HIS A 120 -20.67 16.64 17.72
C HIS A 120 -19.48 15.71 18.03
N ASN A 121 -18.89 15.89 19.22
CA ASN A 121 -17.63 15.19 19.57
C ASN A 121 -17.77 13.66 19.57
N THR A 122 -18.85 13.11 20.13
CA THR A 122 -19.06 11.65 20.20
C THR A 122 -19.14 11.04 18.80
N ILE A 123 -19.91 11.65 17.88
CA ILE A 123 -20.01 11.17 16.50
C ILE A 123 -18.64 11.22 15.81
N SER A 124 -17.85 12.25 16.06
CA SER A 124 -16.50 12.38 15.48
C SER A 124 -15.54 11.32 15.99
N ILE A 125 -15.62 10.94 17.27
CA ILE A 125 -14.80 9.87 17.86
C ILE A 125 -15.23 8.51 17.32
N ILE A 126 -16.55 8.24 17.20
CA ILE A 126 -17.07 7.01 16.60
C ILE A 126 -16.60 6.91 15.14
N ALA A 127 -16.60 8.01 14.39
CA ALA A 127 -16.12 8.04 13.01
C ALA A 127 -14.63 7.66 12.88
N VAL A 128 -13.77 8.08 13.84
CA VAL A 128 -12.37 7.64 13.87
C VAL A 128 -12.26 6.14 14.14
N ALA A 129 -13.00 5.65 15.16
CA ALA A 129 -13.02 4.23 15.45
C ALA A 129 -13.51 3.40 14.25
N HIS A 130 -14.54 3.92 13.54
CA HIS A 130 -15.09 3.30 12.34
C HIS A 130 -14.06 3.28 11.20
N PHE A 131 -13.39 4.41 10.94
CA PHE A 131 -12.32 4.50 9.95
C PHE A 131 -11.21 3.50 10.25
N PHE A 132 -10.72 3.46 11.48
CA PHE A 132 -9.68 2.53 11.89
C PHE A 132 -10.14 1.06 11.91
N SER A 133 -11.44 0.80 11.96
CA SER A 133 -11.98 -0.55 11.86
C SER A 133 -12.17 -1.03 10.41
N PHE A 134 -11.93 -0.18 9.41
CA PHE A 134 -12.08 -0.54 8.01
C PHE A 134 -11.03 -1.59 7.61
N TYR A 135 -11.47 -2.72 7.03
CA TYR A 135 -10.59 -3.85 6.69
C TYR A 135 -9.37 -3.46 5.87
N GLY A 136 -9.54 -2.56 4.88
CA GLY A 136 -8.44 -2.11 4.02
C GLY A 136 -7.23 -1.54 4.76
N ILE A 137 -7.41 -1.00 5.98
CA ILE A 137 -6.29 -0.52 6.81
C ILE A 137 -5.48 -1.71 7.34
N TYR A 138 -6.14 -2.74 7.84
CA TYR A 138 -5.47 -3.94 8.35
C TYR A 138 -4.74 -4.69 7.25
N SER A 139 -5.37 -4.78 6.08
CA SER A 139 -4.78 -5.41 4.92
C SER A 139 -3.52 -4.66 4.45
N ALA A 140 -3.59 -3.34 4.36
CA ALA A 140 -2.44 -2.50 3.99
C ALA A 140 -1.29 -2.59 5.01
N LEU A 141 -1.59 -2.58 6.33
CA LEU A 141 -0.58 -2.71 7.39
C LEU A 141 0.09 -4.08 7.41
N SER A 142 -0.61 -5.12 6.95
CA SER A 142 -0.09 -6.50 6.91
C SER A 142 0.77 -6.81 5.70
N PHE A 143 0.83 -5.88 4.73
CA PHE A 143 1.45 -6.07 3.42
C PHE A 143 2.57 -5.07 3.21
N ASP A 144 3.37 -4.63 3.85
CA ASP A 144 4.50 -3.74 3.57
C ASP A 144 4.14 -2.24 3.50
N TYR A 145 5.04 -1.46 2.93
CA TYR A 145 4.88 -0.04 2.69
C TYR A 145 4.38 0.23 1.27
N HIS A 146 3.40 1.15 1.16
CA HIS A 146 2.91 1.62 -0.14
C HIS A 146 2.58 3.11 -0.12
N ASP A 147 3.01 3.82 -1.14
CA ASP A 147 2.83 5.26 -1.28
C ASP A 147 1.36 5.69 -1.32
N ASN A 148 0.49 4.89 -1.98
CA ASN A 148 -0.95 5.16 -2.03
C ASN A 148 -1.62 5.07 -0.65
N VAL A 149 -1.11 4.25 0.26
CA VAL A 149 -1.61 4.19 1.65
C VAL A 149 -1.38 5.51 2.34
N VAL A 150 -0.17 6.05 2.23
CA VAL A 150 0.18 7.36 2.81
C VAL A 150 -0.62 8.48 2.17
N ALA A 151 -0.72 8.51 0.83
CA ALA A 151 -1.49 9.51 0.09
C ALA A 151 -2.96 9.54 0.52
N THR A 152 -3.55 8.37 0.70
CA THR A 152 -4.94 8.20 1.14
C THR A 152 -5.19 8.89 2.49
N MET A 153 -4.21 8.89 3.38
CA MET A 153 -4.31 9.52 4.69
C MET A 153 -4.32 11.06 4.63
N PHE A 154 -3.89 11.66 3.54
CA PHE A 154 -3.99 13.10 3.32
C PHE A 154 -5.32 13.54 2.73
N VAL A 155 -6.13 12.62 2.20
CA VAL A 155 -7.45 12.94 1.61
C VAL A 155 -8.42 13.57 2.61
N PRO A 156 -8.61 13.08 3.84
CA PRO A 156 -9.48 13.75 4.82
C PRO A 156 -9.07 15.19 5.09
N TRP A 157 -7.78 15.49 5.10
CA TRP A 157 -7.26 16.84 5.30
C TRP A 157 -7.49 17.74 4.08
N PHE A 158 -7.27 17.20 2.87
CA PHE A 158 -7.58 17.89 1.62
C PHE A 158 -9.05 18.31 1.58
N LEU A 159 -9.97 17.36 1.86
CA LEU A 159 -11.39 17.62 1.87
C LEU A 159 -11.79 18.62 2.97
N LEU A 160 -11.23 18.48 4.19
CA LEU A 160 -11.47 19.41 5.29
C LEU A 160 -11.11 20.85 4.93
N TYR A 161 -9.89 21.06 4.44
CA TYR A 161 -9.41 22.41 4.15
C TYR A 161 -10.05 23.02 2.91
N PHE A 162 -10.49 22.18 1.96
CA PHE A 162 -11.30 22.63 0.85
C PHE A 162 -12.66 23.17 1.34
N GLU A 163 -13.37 22.45 2.21
CA GLU A 163 -14.63 22.90 2.81
C GLU A 163 -14.47 24.19 3.62
N GLN A 164 -13.36 24.31 4.34
CA GLN A 164 -13.00 25.51 5.09
C GLN A 164 -12.53 26.68 4.20
N LYS A 165 -12.40 26.46 2.88
CA LYS A 165 -11.83 27.44 1.92
C LYS A 165 -10.44 27.93 2.32
N ASN A 166 -9.67 27.08 3.03
CA ASN A 166 -8.28 27.34 3.41
C ASN A 166 -7.34 26.87 2.29
N TRP A 167 -7.26 27.68 1.24
CA TRP A 167 -6.58 27.29 -0.01
C TRP A 167 -5.11 26.94 0.15
N LYS A 168 -4.38 27.60 1.06
CA LYS A 168 -2.96 27.26 1.32
C LYS A 168 -2.80 25.81 1.79
N LYS A 169 -3.61 25.41 2.78
CA LYS A 169 -3.58 24.04 3.31
C LYS A 169 -4.19 23.06 2.33
N THR A 170 -5.24 23.44 1.59
CA THR A 170 -5.81 22.62 0.52
C THR A 170 -4.74 22.27 -0.52
N ILE A 171 -3.98 23.27 -1.01
CA ILE A 171 -2.91 23.05 -1.96
C ILE A 171 -1.81 22.15 -1.38
N LEU A 172 -1.42 22.35 -0.12
CA LEU A 172 -0.41 21.51 0.54
C LEU A 172 -0.81 20.03 0.49
N PHE A 173 -2.02 19.70 0.96
CA PHE A 173 -2.48 18.29 0.99
C PHE A 173 -2.76 17.75 -0.41
N PHE A 174 -3.21 18.59 -1.34
CA PHE A 174 -3.34 18.21 -2.74
C PHE A 174 -1.99 17.81 -3.35
N VAL A 175 -0.94 18.62 -3.15
CA VAL A 175 0.42 18.31 -3.64
C VAL A 175 0.94 17.03 -3.00
N LEU A 176 0.74 16.84 -1.69
CA LEU A 176 1.13 15.60 -1.01
C LEU A 176 0.44 14.37 -1.63
N ILE A 177 -0.82 14.45 -2.03
CA ILE A 177 -1.50 13.37 -2.74
C ILE A 177 -0.88 13.13 -4.14
N LEU A 178 -0.59 14.19 -4.89
CA LEU A 178 -0.06 14.07 -6.25
C LEU A 178 1.31 13.41 -6.31
N ILE A 179 2.22 13.78 -5.41
CA ILE A 179 3.62 13.32 -5.43
C ILE A 179 3.81 11.88 -4.92
N ALA A 180 2.73 11.24 -4.47
CA ALA A 180 2.79 9.90 -3.93
C ALA A 180 2.98 8.82 -5.00
N LYS A 181 2.19 8.93 -6.07
CA LYS A 181 2.16 7.94 -7.15
C LYS A 181 1.28 8.47 -8.29
N GLU A 182 1.57 8.09 -9.52
CA GLU A 182 0.83 8.55 -10.69
C GLU A 182 -0.68 8.25 -10.64
N ASN A 183 -1.07 7.09 -10.14
CA ASN A 183 -2.49 6.75 -10.01
C ASN A 183 -3.22 7.57 -8.93
N MET A 184 -2.51 8.10 -7.94
CA MET A 184 -3.08 9.04 -6.95
C MET A 184 -3.41 10.39 -7.60
N ALA A 185 -2.63 10.81 -8.61
CA ALA A 185 -2.97 11.98 -9.40
C ALA A 185 -4.26 11.77 -10.20
N LEU A 186 -4.45 10.59 -10.80
CA LEU A 186 -5.72 10.24 -11.46
C LEU A 186 -6.90 10.23 -10.46
N TRP A 187 -6.69 9.72 -9.25
CA TRP A 187 -7.69 9.81 -8.19
C TRP A 187 -8.01 11.26 -7.81
N ALA A 188 -6.99 12.11 -7.70
CA ALA A 188 -7.17 13.53 -7.37
C ALA A 188 -8.00 14.30 -8.40
N VAL A 189 -8.00 13.89 -9.70
CA VAL A 189 -8.93 14.40 -10.71
C VAL A 189 -10.38 14.23 -10.24
N PHE A 190 -10.72 13.04 -9.80
CA PHE A 190 -12.09 12.71 -9.38
C PHE A 190 -12.43 13.24 -7.99
N LEU A 191 -11.44 13.41 -7.10
CA LEU A 191 -11.64 14.19 -5.87
C LEU A 191 -12.05 15.63 -6.20
N GLY A 192 -11.36 16.27 -7.16
CA GLY A 192 -11.73 17.61 -7.65
C GLY A 192 -13.12 17.66 -8.27
N PHE A 193 -13.50 16.70 -9.10
CA PHE A 193 -14.85 16.62 -9.69
C PHE A 193 -15.93 16.39 -8.64
N GLY A 194 -15.70 15.49 -7.65
CA GLY A 194 -16.65 15.28 -6.55
C GLY A 194 -16.88 16.53 -5.73
N LEU A 195 -15.83 17.30 -5.46
CA LEU A 195 -15.92 18.60 -4.75
C LEU A 195 -16.63 19.65 -5.60
N ALA A 196 -16.35 19.70 -6.92
CA ALA A 196 -17.05 20.61 -7.83
C ALA A 196 -18.55 20.27 -7.89
N PHE A 197 -18.89 18.97 -8.01
CA PHE A 197 -20.27 18.50 -8.01
C PHE A 197 -20.99 18.88 -6.70
N LYS A 198 -20.39 18.62 -5.55
CA LYS A 198 -20.94 19.03 -4.24
C LYS A 198 -21.22 20.52 -4.17
N SER A 199 -20.24 21.34 -4.56
CA SER A 199 -20.36 22.81 -4.52
C SER A 199 -21.41 23.33 -5.49
N LEU A 200 -21.60 22.67 -6.65
CA LEU A 200 -22.64 23.00 -7.63
C LEU A 200 -24.04 22.84 -7.03
N PHE A 201 -24.29 21.73 -6.31
CA PHE A 201 -25.56 21.51 -5.61
C PHE A 201 -25.80 22.50 -4.46
N GLN A 202 -24.71 22.98 -3.85
CA GLN A 202 -24.76 24.06 -2.84
C GLN A 202 -24.92 25.45 -3.46
N LYS A 203 -24.98 25.55 -4.81
CA LYS A 203 -25.06 26.82 -5.57
C LYS A 203 -23.84 27.75 -5.34
N ASP A 204 -22.72 27.23 -4.90
CA ASP A 204 -21.47 27.97 -4.74
C ASP A 204 -20.61 27.86 -6.02
N ARG A 205 -20.95 28.69 -7.01
CA ARG A 205 -20.28 28.71 -8.31
C ARG A 205 -18.76 28.92 -8.20
N LYS A 206 -18.32 29.77 -7.27
CA LYS A 206 -16.88 30.05 -7.09
C LYS A 206 -16.12 28.81 -6.63
N THR A 207 -16.62 28.12 -5.63
CA THR A 207 -16.02 26.88 -5.11
C THR A 207 -16.14 25.75 -6.12
N THR A 208 -17.21 25.67 -6.94
CA THR A 208 -17.33 24.74 -8.05
C THR A 208 -16.18 24.91 -9.07
N ILE A 209 -15.92 26.15 -9.50
CA ILE A 209 -14.82 26.44 -10.43
C ILE A 209 -13.44 26.05 -9.84
N ILE A 210 -13.24 26.29 -8.54
CA ILE A 210 -12.00 25.89 -7.86
C ILE A 210 -11.85 24.36 -7.83
N GLY A 211 -12.93 23.60 -7.57
CA GLY A 211 -12.89 22.14 -7.66
C GLY A 211 -12.49 21.64 -9.06
N ILE A 212 -13.02 22.28 -10.11
CA ILE A 212 -12.62 21.99 -11.49
C ILE A 212 -11.14 22.31 -11.74
N TYR A 213 -10.61 23.42 -11.20
CA TYR A 213 -9.18 23.73 -11.34
C TYR A 213 -8.29 22.66 -10.66
N PHE A 214 -8.67 22.14 -9.49
CA PHE A 214 -7.95 21.02 -8.88
C PHE A 214 -7.99 19.77 -9.76
N ALA A 215 -9.15 19.46 -10.36
CA ALA A 215 -9.27 18.32 -11.29
C ALA A 215 -8.37 18.50 -12.51
N ILE A 216 -8.38 19.67 -13.15
CA ILE A 216 -7.55 19.96 -14.33
C ILE A 216 -6.05 19.92 -13.96
N ALA A 217 -5.65 20.51 -12.83
CA ALA A 217 -4.25 20.49 -12.37
C ALA A 217 -3.77 19.06 -12.12
N ALA A 218 -4.59 18.21 -11.49
CA ALA A 218 -4.28 16.80 -11.29
C ALA A 218 -4.16 16.03 -12.61
N LEU A 219 -5.05 16.29 -13.59
CA LEU A 219 -5.00 15.66 -14.89
C LEU A 219 -3.72 16.05 -15.67
N ILE A 220 -3.36 17.33 -15.65
CA ILE A 220 -2.13 17.81 -16.29
C ILE A 220 -0.91 17.13 -15.64
N TYR A 221 -0.86 17.07 -14.30
CA TYR A 221 0.22 16.39 -13.59
C TYR A 221 0.27 14.90 -13.93
N PHE A 222 -0.86 14.19 -13.92
CA PHE A 222 -0.96 12.79 -14.31
C PHE A 222 -0.39 12.54 -15.72
N LEU A 223 -0.84 13.34 -16.69
CA LEU A 223 -0.37 13.20 -18.08
C LEU A 223 1.12 13.53 -18.23
N LEU A 224 1.62 14.52 -17.49
CA LEU A 224 3.04 14.87 -17.47
C LEU A 224 3.88 13.71 -16.91
N VAL A 225 3.45 13.12 -15.80
CA VAL A 225 4.15 11.99 -15.17
C VAL A 225 4.17 10.78 -16.10
N ILE A 226 3.02 10.36 -16.64
CA ILE A 226 2.91 9.14 -17.45
C ILE A 226 3.54 9.29 -18.83
N LYS A 227 3.44 10.48 -19.47
CA LYS A 227 3.88 10.67 -20.85
C LYS A 227 5.29 11.23 -20.99
N VAL A 228 5.81 11.90 -19.96
CA VAL A 228 7.09 12.56 -20.03
C VAL A 228 8.05 12.05 -18.96
N ILE A 229 7.70 12.14 -17.67
CA ILE A 229 8.64 11.88 -16.58
C ILE A 229 9.02 10.40 -16.52
N ILE A 230 8.04 9.49 -16.35
CA ILE A 230 8.32 8.05 -16.26
C ILE A 230 9.09 7.54 -17.49
N PRO A 231 8.69 7.83 -18.74
CA PRO A 231 9.45 7.40 -19.91
C PRO A 231 10.87 7.94 -19.98
N SER A 232 11.11 9.19 -19.51
CA SER A 232 12.45 9.78 -19.51
C SER A 232 13.41 9.14 -18.49
N LEU A 233 12.87 8.50 -17.46
CA LEU A 233 13.62 7.82 -16.40
C LEU A 233 13.77 6.32 -16.65
N ALA A 234 12.94 5.76 -17.54
CA ALA A 234 12.92 4.33 -17.83
C ALA A 234 14.16 3.88 -18.60
N THR A 235 14.64 2.68 -18.32
CA THR A 235 15.65 2.01 -19.14
C THR A 235 15.11 1.81 -20.55
N PRO A 236 15.92 2.03 -21.62
CA PRO A 236 15.48 1.83 -23.00
C PRO A 236 14.85 0.46 -23.22
N GLY A 237 13.66 0.43 -23.83
CA GLY A 237 12.91 -0.81 -24.11
C GLY A 237 12.02 -1.31 -22.97
N ARG A 238 11.99 -0.65 -21.81
CA ARG A 238 11.07 -1.01 -20.75
C ARG A 238 9.69 -0.43 -20.99
N GLU A 239 8.68 -1.31 -21.01
CA GLU A 239 7.29 -0.91 -21.06
C GLU A 239 6.74 -0.61 -19.64
N TYR A 240 5.76 0.30 -19.56
CA TYR A 240 5.06 0.59 -18.32
C TYR A 240 4.11 -0.55 -17.96
N LEU A 241 4.42 -1.31 -16.92
CA LEU A 241 3.76 -2.58 -16.57
C LEU A 241 2.36 -2.43 -15.95
N HIS A 242 1.94 -1.21 -15.61
CA HIS A 242 0.70 -1.02 -14.84
C HIS A 242 -0.54 -0.75 -15.70
N ASN A 243 -0.42 -0.79 -17.03
CA ASN A 243 -1.53 -0.61 -17.97
C ASN A 243 -2.05 -1.99 -18.43
N SER A 244 -2.89 -2.62 -17.62
CA SER A 244 -3.40 -3.96 -17.85
C SER A 244 -4.93 -3.97 -17.81
N PHE A 245 -5.56 -3.58 -18.95
CA PHE A 245 -7.01 -3.43 -19.13
C PHE A 245 -7.48 -4.02 -20.46
N ASN A 246 -6.87 -5.13 -20.92
CA ASN A 246 -7.11 -5.73 -22.23
C ASN A 246 -8.57 -6.16 -22.45
N ALA A 247 -9.29 -6.48 -21.36
CA ALA A 247 -10.72 -6.78 -21.43
C ALA A 247 -11.56 -5.62 -22.02
N LEU A 248 -11.07 -4.37 -21.88
CA LEU A 248 -11.69 -3.15 -22.41
C LEU A 248 -10.92 -2.54 -23.57
N GLY A 249 -9.61 -2.77 -23.70
CA GLY A 249 -8.78 -2.25 -24.78
C GLY A 249 -7.30 -2.31 -24.51
N GLY A 250 -6.46 -2.33 -25.54
CA GLY A 250 -5.01 -2.44 -25.44
C GLY A 250 -4.29 -1.16 -24.97
N ASN A 251 -5.01 -0.02 -24.96
CA ASN A 251 -4.49 1.26 -24.49
C ASN A 251 -5.58 2.11 -23.84
N PHE A 252 -5.17 3.13 -23.09
CA PHE A 252 -6.09 3.98 -22.32
C PHE A 252 -7.18 4.65 -23.18
N GLY A 253 -6.87 5.07 -24.41
CA GLY A 253 -7.85 5.67 -25.33
C GLY A 253 -8.92 4.67 -25.74
N GLU A 254 -8.52 3.45 -26.10
CA GLU A 254 -9.44 2.36 -26.44
C GLU A 254 -10.33 1.99 -25.25
N VAL A 255 -9.75 1.90 -24.05
CA VAL A 255 -10.51 1.63 -22.81
C VAL A 255 -11.62 2.65 -22.64
N LEU A 256 -11.31 3.95 -22.75
CA LEU A 256 -12.34 5.00 -22.64
C LEU A 256 -13.41 4.88 -23.72
N ILE A 257 -13.02 4.67 -24.96
CA ILE A 257 -13.95 4.52 -26.08
C ILE A 257 -14.86 3.31 -25.87
N ASN A 258 -14.30 2.16 -25.46
CA ASN A 258 -15.04 0.91 -25.33
C ASN A 258 -15.99 0.90 -24.13
N ILE A 259 -15.69 1.63 -23.05
CA ILE A 259 -16.63 1.86 -21.95
C ILE A 259 -17.96 2.45 -22.47
N PHE A 260 -17.89 3.40 -23.40
CA PHE A 260 -19.08 4.03 -23.97
C PHE A 260 -19.70 3.26 -25.17
N LYS A 261 -18.87 2.59 -25.96
CA LYS A 261 -19.35 1.79 -27.11
C LYS A 261 -20.02 0.49 -26.69
N HIS A 262 -19.54 -0.12 -25.57
CA HIS A 262 -20.00 -1.42 -25.11
C HIS A 262 -20.47 -1.36 -23.65
N PRO A 263 -21.52 -0.55 -23.34
CA PRO A 263 -21.93 -0.30 -21.93
C PRO A 263 -22.39 -1.58 -21.20
N LEU A 264 -23.05 -2.51 -21.89
CA LEU A 264 -23.49 -3.78 -21.28
C LEU A 264 -22.30 -4.64 -20.87
N LYS A 265 -21.28 -4.77 -21.75
CA LYS A 265 -20.04 -5.48 -21.42
C LYS A 265 -19.30 -4.79 -20.26
N THR A 266 -19.27 -3.47 -20.25
CA THR A 266 -18.66 -2.70 -19.16
C THR A 266 -19.34 -2.98 -17.83
N VAL A 267 -20.66 -3.03 -17.79
CA VAL A 267 -21.44 -3.38 -16.59
C VAL A 267 -21.21 -4.84 -16.20
N GLU A 268 -21.17 -5.77 -17.14
CA GLU A 268 -20.85 -7.17 -16.89
C GLU A 268 -19.49 -7.33 -16.22
N LEU A 269 -18.45 -6.67 -16.74
CA LEU A 269 -17.10 -6.71 -16.18
C LEU A 269 -17.01 -6.18 -14.75
N LEU A 270 -17.94 -5.35 -14.29
CA LEU A 270 -17.97 -4.94 -12.87
C LEU A 270 -18.20 -6.13 -11.93
N PHE A 271 -18.95 -7.15 -12.35
CA PHE A 271 -19.43 -8.22 -11.47
C PHE A 271 -18.85 -9.59 -11.79
N THR A 272 -18.34 -9.81 -13.02
CA THR A 272 -17.87 -11.11 -13.47
C THR A 272 -16.37 -11.29 -13.32
N ASN A 273 -15.94 -12.54 -13.14
CA ASN A 273 -14.55 -12.95 -13.26
C ASN A 273 -14.21 -13.04 -14.77
N HIS A 274 -13.42 -12.09 -15.26
CA HIS A 274 -12.99 -12.05 -16.67
C HIS A 274 -11.57 -12.57 -16.91
N SER A 275 -10.94 -13.18 -15.89
CA SER A 275 -9.64 -13.86 -16.07
C SER A 275 -9.79 -15.25 -16.70
N GLY A 276 -10.97 -15.84 -16.60
CA GLY A 276 -11.21 -17.22 -17.01
C GLY A 276 -10.73 -18.30 -16.02
N ASP A 277 -10.06 -17.93 -14.94
CA ASP A 277 -9.60 -18.85 -13.91
C ASP A 277 -10.60 -18.88 -12.73
N PRO A 278 -11.27 -20.02 -12.47
CA PRO A 278 -12.25 -20.16 -11.39
C PRO A 278 -11.69 -19.85 -9.98
N MET A 279 -10.38 -19.93 -9.80
CA MET A 279 -9.74 -19.59 -8.53
C MET A 279 -10.04 -18.16 -8.06
N TYR A 280 -10.39 -17.27 -8.99
CA TYR A 280 -10.70 -15.86 -8.70
C TYR A 280 -12.20 -15.56 -8.63
N ASP A 281 -13.05 -16.58 -8.64
CA ASP A 281 -14.51 -16.40 -8.49
C ASP A 281 -14.83 -15.82 -7.10
N GLY A 282 -15.81 -14.94 -7.06
CA GLY A 282 -16.29 -14.31 -5.82
C GLY A 282 -15.44 -13.15 -5.28
N ILE A 283 -14.21 -12.93 -5.76
CA ILE A 283 -13.32 -11.88 -5.23
C ILE A 283 -13.93 -10.47 -5.36
N LYS A 284 -14.56 -10.16 -6.50
CA LYS A 284 -15.24 -8.86 -6.68
C LYS A 284 -16.42 -8.71 -5.73
N ALA A 285 -17.22 -9.78 -5.55
CA ALA A 285 -18.34 -9.79 -4.61
C ALA A 285 -17.85 -9.56 -3.17
N GLU A 286 -16.79 -10.23 -2.73
CA GLU A 286 -16.16 -10.01 -1.43
C GLU A 286 -15.81 -8.52 -1.24
N THR A 287 -15.19 -7.89 -2.23
CA THR A 287 -14.83 -6.47 -2.19
C THR A 287 -16.06 -5.58 -2.03
N TYR A 288 -17.11 -5.82 -2.80
CA TYR A 288 -18.34 -5.03 -2.70
C TYR A 288 -19.03 -5.21 -1.36
N PHE A 289 -19.12 -6.45 -0.84
CA PHE A 289 -19.69 -6.70 0.48
C PHE A 289 -18.89 -6.04 1.58
N ALA A 290 -17.56 -6.09 1.53
CA ALA A 290 -16.72 -5.42 2.51
C ALA A 290 -16.95 -3.90 2.53
N ILE A 291 -17.05 -3.26 1.37
CA ILE A 291 -17.32 -1.83 1.24
C ILE A 291 -18.74 -1.50 1.72
N LEU A 292 -19.75 -2.29 1.34
CA LEU A 292 -21.14 -2.08 1.74
C LEU A 292 -21.32 -2.18 3.26
N LEU A 293 -20.76 -3.22 3.88
CA LEU A 293 -20.82 -3.44 5.33
C LEU A 293 -20.03 -2.38 6.12
N ALA A 294 -19.01 -1.79 5.52
CA ALA A 294 -18.31 -0.64 6.10
C ALA A 294 -19.05 0.70 5.92
N GLY A 295 -20.29 0.68 5.41
CA GLY A 295 -21.12 1.88 5.24
C GLY A 295 -21.18 2.41 3.81
N GLY A 296 -20.69 1.66 2.81
CA GLY A 296 -20.66 2.04 1.40
C GLY A 296 -22.04 2.32 0.79
N ILE A 297 -23.11 1.84 1.39
CA ILE A 297 -24.50 2.20 1.02
C ILE A 297 -24.70 3.72 0.97
N ALA A 298 -23.99 4.48 1.80
CA ALA A 298 -24.08 5.93 1.85
C ALA A 298 -23.60 6.61 0.54
N LEU A 299 -22.79 5.95 -0.28
CA LEU A 299 -22.33 6.49 -1.56
C LEU A 299 -23.49 6.75 -2.53
N PHE A 300 -24.57 5.96 -2.47
CA PHE A 300 -25.78 6.17 -3.27
C PHE A 300 -26.61 7.38 -2.79
N LEU A 301 -26.46 7.77 -1.52
CA LEU A 301 -27.15 8.90 -0.91
C LEU A 301 -26.30 10.18 -0.90
N ALA A 302 -25.03 10.06 -1.23
CA ALA A 302 -24.07 11.16 -1.30
C ALA A 302 -23.19 10.98 -2.55
N PRO A 303 -23.76 11.22 -3.77
CA PRO A 303 -23.14 10.90 -5.05
C PRO A 303 -21.84 11.66 -5.29
N GLU A 304 -21.61 12.78 -4.65
CA GLU A 304 -20.34 13.50 -4.66
C GLU A 304 -19.16 12.61 -4.25
N TYR A 305 -19.35 11.73 -3.28
CA TYR A 305 -18.32 10.80 -2.81
C TYR A 305 -18.22 9.55 -3.69
N PHE A 306 -19.33 9.12 -4.30
CA PHE A 306 -19.29 8.08 -5.31
C PHE A 306 -18.45 8.49 -6.53
N ILE A 307 -18.61 9.74 -7.01
CA ILE A 307 -17.79 10.30 -8.09
C ILE A 307 -16.30 10.22 -7.73
N MET A 308 -15.92 10.52 -6.49
CA MET A 308 -14.53 10.44 -6.02
C MET A 308 -13.96 9.02 -6.09
N LEU A 309 -14.77 7.97 -6.05
CA LEU A 309 -14.33 6.57 -6.09
C LEU A 309 -14.35 5.93 -7.48
N ILE A 310 -14.93 6.57 -8.47
CA ILE A 310 -15.04 6.01 -9.84
C ILE A 310 -13.68 5.50 -10.36
N PRO A 311 -12.56 6.27 -10.31
CA PRO A 311 -11.30 5.79 -10.84
C PRO A 311 -10.71 4.65 -10.03
N ILE A 312 -10.95 4.62 -8.72
CA ILE A 312 -10.49 3.53 -7.83
C ILE A 312 -11.23 2.23 -8.17
N ILE A 313 -12.56 2.30 -8.31
CA ILE A 313 -13.37 1.16 -8.74
C ILE A 313 -12.90 0.67 -10.12
N ALA A 314 -12.73 1.58 -11.08
CA ALA A 314 -12.33 1.23 -12.45
C ALA A 314 -10.93 0.58 -12.49
N GLN A 315 -9.95 1.15 -11.79
CA GLN A 315 -8.59 0.60 -11.72
C GLN A 315 -8.55 -0.81 -11.09
N LYS A 316 -9.47 -1.11 -10.18
CA LYS A 316 -9.59 -2.45 -9.59
C LYS A 316 -10.29 -3.41 -10.52
N VAL A 317 -11.57 -3.18 -10.79
CA VAL A 317 -12.46 -4.21 -11.33
C VAL A 317 -12.27 -4.47 -12.81
N PHE A 318 -11.71 -3.52 -13.56
CA PHE A 318 -11.41 -3.68 -14.99
C PHE A 318 -9.97 -4.16 -15.25
N ASN A 319 -9.14 -4.28 -14.22
CA ASN A 319 -7.77 -4.75 -14.39
C ASN A 319 -7.73 -6.23 -14.74
N ASP A 320 -6.81 -6.63 -15.65
CA ASP A 320 -6.65 -8.03 -16.03
C ASP A 320 -5.97 -8.89 -14.96
N ILE A 321 -5.37 -8.27 -13.96
CA ILE A 321 -4.73 -8.97 -12.84
C ILE A 321 -5.76 -9.18 -11.73
N PRO A 322 -6.29 -10.40 -11.55
CA PRO A 322 -7.43 -10.67 -10.65
C PRO A 322 -7.17 -10.33 -9.18
N ILE A 323 -5.91 -10.42 -8.76
CA ILE A 323 -5.49 -10.06 -7.40
C ILE A 323 -5.86 -8.62 -7.05
N ARG A 324 -5.88 -7.70 -8.03
CA ARG A 324 -6.25 -6.28 -7.84
C ARG A 324 -7.75 -6.06 -7.61
N TRP A 325 -8.61 -7.02 -7.96
CA TRP A 325 -10.06 -6.91 -7.72
C TRP A 325 -10.43 -6.99 -6.24
N GLY A 326 -9.58 -7.66 -5.45
CA GLY A 326 -9.83 -8.02 -4.06
C GLY A 326 -9.56 -6.90 -3.04
N ILE A 327 -9.93 -7.20 -1.81
CA ILE A 327 -9.69 -6.33 -0.65
C ILE A 327 -8.31 -6.55 -0.02
N ARG A 328 -7.50 -7.44 -0.59
CA ARG A 328 -6.17 -7.78 -0.07
C ARG A 328 -5.16 -6.64 -0.23
N ASP A 329 -4.06 -6.75 0.48
CA ASP A 329 -2.91 -5.87 0.39
C ASP A 329 -3.31 -4.38 0.57
N HIS A 330 -2.75 -3.49 -0.18
CA HIS A 330 -3.07 -2.06 -0.15
C HIS A 330 -4.21 -1.63 -1.09
N TYR A 331 -4.80 -2.57 -1.86
CA TYR A 331 -5.71 -2.25 -2.97
C TYR A 331 -7.09 -1.70 -2.56
N SER A 332 -7.46 -1.70 -1.27
CA SER A 332 -8.76 -1.20 -0.83
C SER A 332 -8.66 0.02 0.07
N ILE A 333 -7.47 0.56 0.27
CA ILE A 333 -7.24 1.62 1.26
C ILE A 333 -7.96 2.92 0.90
N GLU A 334 -8.05 3.24 -0.39
CA GLU A 334 -8.64 4.47 -0.90
C GLU A 334 -10.15 4.57 -0.59
N PHE A 335 -10.83 3.44 -0.41
CA PHE A 335 -12.23 3.42 0.01
C PHE A 335 -12.42 3.95 1.43
N ALA A 336 -11.48 3.71 2.33
CA ALA A 336 -11.63 3.98 3.75
C ALA A 336 -12.05 5.44 4.07
N PRO A 337 -11.32 6.48 3.68
CA PRO A 337 -11.71 7.85 4.02
C PRO A 337 -13.00 8.30 3.33
N ILE A 338 -13.21 7.89 2.08
CA ILE A 338 -14.36 8.36 1.29
C ILE A 338 -15.66 7.73 1.79
N VAL A 339 -15.67 6.41 2.03
CA VAL A 339 -16.85 5.69 2.56
C VAL A 339 -17.25 6.23 3.93
N ILE A 340 -16.27 6.44 4.81
CA ILE A 340 -16.55 6.95 6.15
C ILE A 340 -17.07 8.38 6.09
N ILE A 341 -16.46 9.26 5.32
CA ILE A 341 -16.94 10.64 5.17
C ILE A 341 -18.34 10.67 4.54
N ALA A 342 -18.60 9.85 3.52
CA ALA A 342 -19.94 9.73 2.92
C ALA A 342 -20.99 9.30 3.94
N LEU A 343 -20.69 8.21 4.69
CA LEU A 343 -21.60 7.67 5.70
C LEU A 343 -21.95 8.72 6.77
N TYR A 344 -20.95 9.36 7.34
CA TYR A 344 -21.18 10.35 8.40
C TYR A 344 -21.80 11.66 7.86
N THR A 345 -21.64 11.97 6.57
CA THR A 345 -22.39 13.04 5.89
C THR A 345 -23.88 12.68 5.80
N VAL A 346 -24.20 11.44 5.44
CA VAL A 346 -25.60 10.97 5.41
C VAL A 346 -26.20 10.93 6.81
N ILE A 347 -25.50 10.38 7.80
CA ILE A 347 -25.93 10.38 9.20
C ILE A 347 -26.18 11.82 9.71
N HIS A 348 -25.32 12.77 9.34
CA HIS A 348 -25.51 14.19 9.71
C HIS A 348 -26.80 14.77 9.14
N ARG A 349 -27.22 14.42 7.94
CA ARG A 349 -28.46 14.87 7.29
C ARG A 349 -29.71 14.29 7.94
N MET A 350 -29.62 13.23 8.74
CA MET A 350 -30.76 12.61 9.42
C MET A 350 -31.27 13.47 10.57
N LYS A 351 -32.58 13.38 10.85
CA LYS A 351 -33.20 14.15 11.95
C LYS A 351 -33.04 13.49 13.33
N LYS A 352 -33.07 12.16 13.37
CA LYS A 352 -33.05 11.34 14.60
C LYS A 352 -32.02 10.19 14.45
N TRP A 353 -31.69 9.52 15.53
CA TRP A 353 -30.91 8.27 15.59
C TRP A 353 -29.46 8.39 15.09
N LYS A 354 -28.87 9.62 15.11
CA LYS A 354 -27.53 9.86 14.55
C LYS A 354 -26.44 9.10 15.30
N VAL A 355 -26.51 9.08 16.62
CA VAL A 355 -25.51 8.43 17.47
C VAL A 355 -25.68 6.92 17.42
N GLU A 356 -26.92 6.43 17.47
CA GLU A 356 -27.28 5.03 17.40
C GLU A 356 -26.83 4.41 16.06
N LEU A 357 -27.11 5.11 14.96
CA LEU A 357 -26.66 4.68 13.63
C LEU A 357 -25.14 4.70 13.49
N ALA A 358 -24.46 5.68 14.08
CA ALA A 358 -23.00 5.70 14.09
C ALA A 358 -22.43 4.48 14.83
N TYR A 359 -22.99 4.12 16.01
CA TYR A 359 -22.57 2.91 16.73
C TYR A 359 -22.93 1.63 15.98
N ALA A 360 -24.12 1.54 15.40
CA ALA A 360 -24.55 0.37 14.65
C ALA A 360 -23.65 0.13 13.42
N SER A 361 -23.35 1.19 12.67
CA SER A 361 -22.46 1.11 11.52
C SER A 361 -21.03 0.70 11.91
N LEU A 362 -20.51 1.24 13.02
CA LEU A 362 -19.22 0.85 13.58
C LEU A 362 -19.22 -0.64 13.95
N ALA A 363 -20.25 -1.11 14.64
CA ALA A 363 -20.34 -2.52 15.04
C ALA A 363 -20.38 -3.47 13.84
N VAL A 364 -21.13 -3.13 12.80
CA VAL A 364 -21.18 -3.88 11.54
C VAL A 364 -19.82 -3.90 10.85
N CYS A 365 -19.12 -2.77 10.80
CA CYS A 365 -17.79 -2.68 10.22
C CYS A 365 -16.77 -3.54 11.00
N ILE A 366 -16.76 -3.49 12.33
CA ILE A 366 -15.89 -4.33 13.17
C ILE A 366 -16.16 -5.81 12.91
N PHE A 367 -17.45 -6.21 12.95
CA PHE A 367 -17.84 -7.59 12.67
C PHE A 367 -17.39 -8.05 11.29
N SER A 368 -17.64 -7.23 10.25
CA SER A 368 -17.21 -7.51 8.88
C SER A 368 -15.69 -7.67 8.80
N THR A 369 -14.94 -6.79 9.43
CA THR A 369 -13.47 -6.80 9.39
C THR A 369 -12.90 -8.06 10.07
N ILE A 370 -13.43 -8.46 11.24
CA ILE A 370 -13.00 -9.68 11.92
C ILE A 370 -13.38 -10.92 11.09
N SER A 371 -14.60 -10.94 10.55
CA SER A 371 -15.06 -12.02 9.68
C SER A 371 -14.17 -12.19 8.45
N ILE A 372 -13.76 -11.10 7.81
CA ILE A 372 -12.85 -11.13 6.67
C ILE A 372 -11.45 -11.59 7.08
N MET A 373 -10.95 -11.21 8.26
CA MET A 373 -9.67 -11.72 8.77
C MET A 373 -9.68 -13.23 8.97
N ASP A 374 -10.82 -13.81 9.36
CA ASP A 374 -10.95 -15.23 9.61
C ASP A 374 -11.30 -16.04 8.36
N HIS A 375 -12.14 -15.47 7.47
CA HIS A 375 -12.71 -16.18 6.33
C HIS A 375 -12.66 -15.30 5.08
N ARG A 376 -11.67 -15.52 4.20
CA ARG A 376 -11.54 -14.84 2.92
C ARG A 376 -11.73 -15.80 1.75
N VAL A 377 -12.27 -15.25 0.66
CA VAL A 377 -12.36 -15.95 -0.63
C VAL A 377 -10.98 -16.05 -1.30
N SER A 378 -10.11 -15.05 -1.13
CA SER A 378 -8.79 -15.03 -1.78
C SER A 378 -7.83 -16.04 -1.18
N GLU A 379 -7.35 -17.02 -1.98
CA GLU A 379 -6.41 -18.06 -1.56
C GLU A 379 -5.02 -17.53 -1.17
N TYR A 380 -4.60 -16.39 -1.72
CA TYR A 380 -3.30 -15.76 -1.40
C TYR A 380 -3.26 -15.08 -0.03
N TYR A 381 -4.30 -15.26 0.76
CA TYR A 381 -4.38 -14.65 2.07
C TYR A 381 -3.58 -15.42 3.11
N LYS A 382 -2.57 -14.78 3.67
CA LYS A 382 -1.84 -15.28 4.84
C LYS A 382 -2.52 -14.73 6.10
N ARG A 383 -3.38 -15.53 6.73
CA ARG A 383 -4.14 -15.16 7.95
C ARG A 383 -3.24 -14.64 9.06
N ASP A 384 -2.08 -15.25 9.23
CA ASP A 384 -1.13 -14.90 10.28
C ASP A 384 -0.60 -13.47 10.18
N ASN A 385 -0.64 -12.86 8.99
CA ASN A 385 -0.17 -11.50 8.82
C ASN A 385 -1.17 -10.45 9.34
N THR A 386 -2.47 -10.74 9.39
CA THR A 386 -3.53 -9.80 9.80
C THR A 386 -4.17 -10.12 11.13
N ARG A 387 -4.20 -11.40 11.54
CA ARG A 387 -4.88 -11.87 12.75
C ARG A 387 -4.04 -11.61 14.00
N PHE A 388 -3.81 -10.33 14.32
CA PHE A 388 -3.01 -9.88 15.46
C PHE A 388 -3.44 -10.47 16.82
N TYR A 389 -4.65 -11.00 16.93
CA TYR A 389 -5.21 -11.67 18.11
C TYR A 389 -4.91 -13.17 18.16
N SER A 390 -4.27 -13.74 17.13
CA SER A 390 -3.89 -15.15 17.04
C SER A 390 -2.41 -15.33 17.43
N LEU A 391 -2.08 -16.45 18.09
CA LEU A 391 -0.71 -16.76 18.49
C LEU A 391 0.24 -16.94 17.29
N GLU A 392 -0.28 -17.41 16.16
CA GLU A 392 0.46 -17.60 14.91
C GLU A 392 0.97 -16.29 14.35
N HIS A 393 0.28 -15.17 14.64
CA HIS A 393 0.75 -13.84 14.28
C HIS A 393 2.08 -13.50 14.96
N TRP A 394 2.21 -13.83 16.24
CA TRP A 394 3.36 -13.46 17.08
C TRP A 394 4.54 -14.41 16.94
N ASN A 395 4.29 -15.64 16.52
CA ASN A 395 5.28 -16.70 16.49
C ASN A 395 5.67 -17.13 15.07
N ARG A 396 6.87 -17.67 14.95
CA ARG A 396 7.35 -18.41 13.79
C ARG A 396 7.77 -19.82 14.21
N ASP A 397 7.82 -20.73 13.25
CA ASP A 397 8.33 -22.10 13.45
C ASP A 397 9.86 -22.20 13.50
N PHE A 398 10.54 -21.06 13.65
CA PHE A 398 11.99 -20.92 13.77
C PHE A 398 12.37 -19.76 14.71
N SER A 399 13.62 -19.75 15.14
CA SER A 399 14.18 -18.67 15.99
C SER A 399 14.44 -17.40 15.15
N VAL A 400 13.51 -16.45 15.22
CA VAL A 400 13.61 -15.14 14.56
C VAL A 400 14.85 -14.36 15.02
N ASN A 401 15.14 -14.38 16.32
CA ASN A 401 16.31 -13.71 16.91
C ASN A 401 17.63 -14.28 16.36
N GLU A 402 17.70 -15.60 16.18
CA GLU A 402 18.87 -16.26 15.61
C GLU A 402 19.09 -15.83 14.16
N VAL A 403 18.03 -15.78 13.35
CA VAL A 403 18.13 -15.33 11.96
C VAL A 403 18.62 -13.88 11.90
N HIS A 404 18.06 -12.96 12.70
CA HIS A 404 18.55 -11.59 12.79
C HIS A 404 20.01 -11.49 13.18
N PHE A 405 20.44 -12.29 14.16
CA PHE A 405 21.84 -12.34 14.59
C PHE A 405 22.76 -12.83 13.49
N LEU A 406 22.37 -13.89 12.77
CA LEU A 406 23.18 -14.49 11.71
C LEU A 406 23.26 -13.60 10.47
N LEU A 407 22.21 -12.87 10.10
CA LEU A 407 22.24 -11.90 8.99
C LEU A 407 23.24 -10.77 9.23
N LYS A 408 23.47 -10.36 10.48
CA LYS A 408 24.47 -9.35 10.84
C LYS A 408 25.93 -9.79 10.58
N LYS A 409 26.16 -11.08 10.34
CA LYS A 409 27.50 -11.59 9.95
C LYS A 409 27.86 -11.27 8.49
N ILE A 410 26.88 -10.90 7.66
CA ILE A 410 27.13 -10.41 6.29
C ILE A 410 27.64 -8.97 6.40
N PRO A 411 28.83 -8.64 5.89
CA PRO A 411 29.36 -7.28 5.93
C PRO A 411 28.39 -6.26 5.30
N ALA A 412 28.30 -5.07 5.88
CA ALA A 412 27.36 -4.04 5.41
C ALA A 412 27.60 -3.61 3.95
N ASN A 413 28.86 -3.61 3.52
CA ASN A 413 29.29 -3.25 2.17
C ASN A 413 29.36 -4.42 1.19
N ALA A 414 29.05 -5.65 1.63
CA ALA A 414 29.06 -6.81 0.75
C ALA A 414 27.91 -6.77 -0.27
N LYS A 415 28.18 -7.26 -1.48
CA LYS A 415 27.15 -7.48 -2.51
C LYS A 415 26.37 -8.74 -2.18
N VAL A 416 25.05 -8.65 -2.11
CA VAL A 416 24.19 -9.74 -1.63
C VAL A 416 23.10 -10.06 -2.62
N SER A 417 22.87 -11.36 -2.85
CA SER A 417 21.63 -11.87 -3.40
C SER A 417 20.80 -12.46 -2.26
N ALA A 418 19.55 -12.03 -2.10
CA ALA A 418 18.73 -12.47 -0.99
C ALA A 418 17.32 -12.87 -1.44
N GLN A 419 16.75 -13.86 -0.73
CA GLN A 419 15.35 -14.22 -0.88
C GLN A 419 14.45 -13.05 -0.45
N SER A 420 13.28 -12.93 -1.08
CA SER A 420 12.36 -11.79 -0.92
C SER A 420 12.14 -11.35 0.52
N ALA A 421 11.89 -12.28 1.44
CA ALA A 421 11.66 -11.99 2.85
C ALA A 421 12.88 -11.43 3.62
N LEU A 422 14.10 -11.65 3.11
CA LEU A 422 15.33 -11.16 3.72
C LEU A 422 15.78 -9.80 3.18
N ILE A 423 15.34 -9.44 1.97
CA ILE A 423 15.73 -8.20 1.30
C ILE A 423 15.45 -6.96 2.17
N PRO A 424 14.27 -6.78 2.77
CA PRO A 424 14.00 -5.62 3.59
C PRO A 424 14.97 -5.43 4.78
N HIS A 425 15.58 -6.51 5.25
CA HIS A 425 16.56 -6.48 6.34
C HIS A 425 18.00 -6.28 5.86
N LEU A 426 18.24 -6.38 4.54
CA LEU A 426 19.55 -6.30 3.90
C LEU A 426 19.67 -5.18 2.86
N SER A 427 18.60 -4.43 2.59
CA SER A 427 18.51 -3.46 1.49
C SER A 427 19.38 -2.21 1.64
N PHE A 428 19.93 -1.94 2.82
CA PHE A 428 20.81 -0.80 3.06
C PHE A 428 22.25 -1.11 2.66
N ARG A 429 22.45 -1.24 1.36
CA ARG A 429 23.75 -1.51 0.70
C ARG A 429 23.72 -1.08 -0.74
N ASP A 430 24.88 -0.90 -1.31
CA ASP A 430 25.01 -0.42 -2.68
C ASP A 430 24.48 -1.43 -3.71
N ILE A 431 24.66 -2.72 -3.43
CA ILE A 431 24.26 -3.80 -4.36
C ILE A 431 23.51 -4.89 -3.61
N ILE A 432 22.23 -5.05 -3.95
CA ILE A 432 21.38 -6.13 -3.50
C ILE A 432 20.54 -6.66 -4.65
N TYR A 433 20.58 -7.96 -4.86
CA TYR A 433 19.82 -8.67 -5.87
C TYR A 433 18.68 -9.47 -5.24
N HIS A 434 17.58 -9.59 -5.97
CA HIS A 434 16.51 -10.53 -5.63
C HIS A 434 16.91 -11.93 -6.14
N TYR A 435 17.04 -12.89 -5.21
CA TYR A 435 17.34 -14.28 -5.56
C TYR A 435 16.23 -14.86 -6.48
N PRO A 436 16.53 -15.61 -7.55
CA PRO A 436 17.80 -16.33 -7.84
C PRO A 436 18.85 -15.54 -8.63
N HIS A 437 18.68 -14.25 -8.87
CA HIS A 437 19.68 -13.46 -9.55
C HIS A 437 20.88 -13.20 -8.63
N VAL A 438 22.07 -13.60 -9.03
CA VAL A 438 23.27 -13.52 -8.20
C VAL A 438 24.39 -12.66 -8.78
N ASP A 439 24.45 -12.50 -10.09
CA ASP A 439 25.46 -11.72 -10.83
C ASP A 439 26.83 -11.65 -10.10
N ASN A 440 27.21 -10.48 -9.60
CA ASN A 440 28.48 -10.28 -8.89
C ASN A 440 28.34 -10.34 -7.35
N ALA A 441 27.27 -10.95 -6.84
CA ALA A 441 27.08 -11.11 -5.40
C ALA A 441 28.24 -11.88 -4.74
N GLU A 442 28.57 -11.48 -3.52
CA GLU A 442 29.58 -12.13 -2.66
C GLU A 442 28.92 -13.09 -1.66
N TYR A 443 27.62 -12.85 -1.36
CA TYR A 443 26.82 -13.67 -0.46
C TYR A 443 25.44 -13.96 -1.09
N ILE A 444 24.93 -15.18 -0.82
CA ILE A 444 23.53 -15.55 -1.07
C ILE A 444 22.89 -15.84 0.27
N ALA A 445 21.75 -15.20 0.57
CA ALA A 445 21.02 -15.39 1.82
C ALA A 445 19.61 -15.91 1.56
N LEU A 446 19.26 -17.06 2.13
CA LEU A 446 18.03 -17.81 1.88
C LEU A 446 17.34 -18.18 3.19
N LEU A 447 16.07 -17.84 3.33
CA LEU A 447 15.20 -18.21 4.45
C LEU A 447 14.49 -19.54 4.10
N LEU A 448 15.04 -20.66 4.51
CA LEU A 448 14.59 -22.00 4.13
C LEU A 448 13.15 -22.29 4.59
N LYS A 449 12.75 -21.74 5.75
CA LYS A 449 11.40 -21.87 6.33
C LYS A 449 10.36 -20.92 5.74
N ASP A 450 10.73 -20.02 4.84
CA ASP A 450 9.74 -19.23 4.12
C ASP A 450 9.03 -20.09 3.08
N THR A 451 7.70 -20.09 3.09
CA THR A 451 6.89 -20.79 2.09
C THR A 451 6.82 -20.06 0.75
N ASN A 452 7.16 -18.76 0.73
CA ASN A 452 7.19 -17.99 -0.50
C ASN A 452 8.57 -18.07 -1.15
N LYS A 453 8.68 -18.85 -2.21
CA LYS A 453 9.90 -19.01 -3.01
C LYS A 453 9.94 -18.09 -4.26
N TYR A 454 8.98 -17.18 -4.39
CA TYR A 454 8.90 -16.28 -5.53
C TYR A 454 10.29 -15.64 -5.87
N PRO A 455 10.68 -15.58 -7.15
CA PRO A 455 9.91 -15.88 -8.36
C PRO A 455 9.96 -17.37 -8.78
N GLN A 456 10.56 -18.26 -8.01
CA GLN A 456 10.68 -19.68 -8.31
C GLN A 456 9.54 -20.49 -7.65
N ASP A 457 9.29 -21.67 -8.20
CA ASP A 457 8.61 -22.73 -7.47
C ASP A 457 9.59 -23.47 -6.53
N GLU A 458 9.07 -24.33 -5.69
CA GLU A 458 9.89 -25.04 -4.69
C GLU A 458 10.92 -25.98 -5.30
N ALA A 459 10.60 -26.64 -6.43
CA ALA A 459 11.49 -27.54 -7.11
C ALA A 459 12.68 -26.78 -7.72
N SER A 460 12.40 -25.71 -8.46
CA SER A 460 13.41 -24.85 -9.06
C SER A 460 14.30 -24.17 -8.01
N TYR A 461 13.70 -23.76 -6.87
CA TYR A 461 14.44 -23.18 -5.76
C TYR A 461 15.45 -24.19 -5.15
N ASN A 462 15.01 -25.41 -4.87
CA ASN A 462 15.88 -26.45 -4.31
C ASN A 462 16.97 -26.88 -5.30
N GLN A 463 16.63 -26.98 -6.61
CA GLN A 463 17.62 -27.27 -7.66
C GLN A 463 18.68 -26.18 -7.73
N ALA A 464 18.30 -24.89 -7.72
CA ALA A 464 19.25 -23.79 -7.77
C ALA A 464 20.23 -23.81 -6.57
N ILE A 465 19.76 -24.11 -5.37
CA ILE A 465 20.64 -24.28 -4.19
C ILE A 465 21.65 -25.42 -4.44
N SER A 466 21.18 -26.54 -4.96
CA SER A 466 22.05 -27.71 -5.26
C SER A 466 23.10 -27.36 -6.30
N ASP A 467 22.72 -26.64 -7.35
CA ASP A 467 23.63 -26.21 -8.42
C ASP A 467 24.70 -25.24 -7.90
N PHE A 468 24.33 -24.28 -7.05
CA PHE A 468 25.31 -23.38 -6.43
C PHE A 468 26.31 -24.13 -5.57
N LEU A 469 25.88 -25.12 -4.79
CA LEU A 469 26.75 -25.92 -3.96
C LEU A 469 27.65 -26.85 -4.81
N ALA A 470 27.12 -27.42 -5.88
CA ALA A 470 27.85 -28.29 -6.79
C ALA A 470 28.89 -27.55 -7.66
N SER A 471 28.67 -26.27 -7.93
CA SER A 471 29.58 -25.44 -8.76
C SER A 471 30.98 -25.29 -8.19
N GLY A 472 31.14 -25.47 -6.86
CA GLY A 472 32.42 -25.22 -6.14
C GLY A 472 32.76 -23.73 -5.98
N GLU A 473 32.00 -22.84 -6.62
CA GLU A 473 32.17 -21.38 -6.48
C GLU A 473 31.63 -20.84 -5.16
N TRP A 474 30.69 -21.54 -4.57
CA TRP A 474 30.01 -21.15 -3.34
C TRP A 474 30.27 -22.10 -2.19
N LYS A 475 30.53 -21.56 -1.00
CA LYS A 475 30.73 -22.33 0.23
C LYS A 475 29.68 -21.96 1.26
N ILE A 476 29.27 -22.94 2.07
CA ILE A 476 28.37 -22.69 3.18
C ILE A 476 29.10 -21.81 4.20
N PHE A 477 28.56 -20.61 4.43
CA PHE A 477 29.02 -19.67 5.45
C PHE A 477 28.23 -19.84 6.75
N VAL A 478 26.91 -20.00 6.64
CA VAL A 478 26.00 -20.30 7.75
C VAL A 478 24.96 -21.30 7.25
N LYS A 479 24.63 -22.30 8.06
CA LYS A 479 23.50 -23.22 7.82
C LYS A 479 22.83 -23.55 9.14
N THR A 480 21.51 -23.25 9.22
CA THR A 480 20.60 -23.69 10.27
C THR A 480 19.36 -24.30 9.62
N ASP A 481 18.39 -24.75 10.40
CA ASP A 481 17.12 -25.24 9.85
C ASP A 481 16.33 -24.13 9.12
N ALA A 482 16.51 -22.87 9.52
CA ALA A 482 15.77 -21.73 8.98
C ALA A 482 16.55 -20.92 7.95
N LEU A 483 17.89 -20.85 8.05
CA LEU A 483 18.71 -19.92 7.27
C LEU A 483 19.88 -20.62 6.62
N LEU A 484 20.08 -20.36 5.32
CA LEU A 484 21.29 -20.71 4.58
C LEU A 484 21.94 -19.43 4.07
N ILE A 485 23.22 -19.23 4.41
CA ILE A 485 24.05 -18.18 3.82
C ILE A 485 25.21 -18.86 3.10
N LEU A 486 25.33 -18.59 1.81
CA LEU A 486 26.48 -19.00 1.00
C LEU A 486 27.41 -17.81 0.82
N LYS A 487 28.71 -18.06 0.77
CA LYS A 487 29.76 -17.08 0.48
C LYS A 487 30.53 -17.51 -0.75
N LYS A 488 30.79 -16.57 -1.67
CA LYS A 488 31.57 -16.83 -2.87
C LYS A 488 33.02 -17.16 -2.50
N SER A 489 33.57 -18.23 -3.09
CA SER A 489 34.96 -18.63 -2.88
C SER A 489 35.92 -17.62 -3.51
N THR A 490 36.92 -17.18 -2.76
CA THR A 490 37.97 -16.26 -3.26
C THR A 490 39.05 -16.96 -4.06
N ASN A 491 39.10 -18.32 -4.04
CA ASN A 491 40.09 -19.07 -4.78
C ASN A 491 39.70 -19.21 -6.25
N LYS A 492 40.28 -18.38 -7.11
CA LYS A 492 40.39 -18.61 -8.55
C LYS A 492 41.44 -19.71 -8.79
N ASN A 493 41.05 -20.98 -8.72
CA ASN A 493 41.75 -22.02 -9.48
C ASN A 493 40.71 -22.62 -10.43
N PRO A 494 40.67 -22.19 -11.70
CA PRO A 494 40.03 -22.98 -12.72
C PRO A 494 40.98 -24.17 -12.99
N THR A 495 40.64 -25.35 -12.47
CA THR A 495 41.22 -26.60 -12.96
C THR A 495 40.77 -26.74 -14.42
N SER A 496 41.57 -26.23 -15.33
CA SER A 496 41.45 -26.54 -16.74
C SER A 496 41.68 -28.05 -16.88
N ILE A 497 40.61 -28.80 -16.95
CA ILE A 497 40.65 -30.18 -17.42
C ILE A 497 40.96 -30.08 -18.92
N LYS A 498 42.24 -30.22 -19.27
CA LYS A 498 42.65 -30.57 -20.64
C LYS A 498 42.21 -32.02 -20.87
N ILE A 499 41.10 -32.19 -21.58
CA ILE A 499 40.77 -33.47 -22.21
C ILE A 499 41.76 -33.64 -23.38
N LYS A 500 42.60 -34.68 -23.30
CA LYS A 500 43.39 -35.19 -24.40
C LYS A 500 42.49 -35.98 -25.34
#